data_fcbd19fb4cc04fc1287d5fbb2d59ef82
#
_entry.id   fcbd19fb4cc04fc1287d5fbb2d59ef82
#
_cell.length_a   1.000
_cell.length_b   1.000
_cell.length_c   1.000
_cell.angle_alpha   90.00
_cell.angle_beta   90.00
_cell.angle_gamma   90.00
#
_symmetry.space_group_name_H-M   'P 1'
#
loop_
_entity.id
_entity.type
_entity.pdbx_description
1 polymer ?
#
loop_
_entity_poly.entity_id
_entity_poly.type
_entity_poly.pdbx_seq_one_letter_code
_entity_poly.pdbx_strand_id
1 'polypeptide(L)'
;MESSENQPIVIVGGGMAGALLALLLRHHGAAAVTLVESHPLTLPDEPPLTPSFDARSTALSAGTLEVLDALGLGEAIREHAAHIDTVHVSRRSRLGITRLRASEEGVPALGAVVENRWLGFVLLRALYADAAIEVLAPERLSAIRRLDNGYQATLESGRTLSTPLLIAADGAGSRTREWLGVSARSSDTGHDAMIANLSLASDHQGIAYERFLNDGPLALLPLPDRRFALVWTGPRDQVDTWMAMEPEALLARLQEQCPADAPRLTGIGERQRYPLVLTHACAQAVPYGVVVGNAAHTLHPVAGQGFNLTVRDLVQLASTVGAAPAPGALSLLQQYVQRREQDQALISQASRWVPELFRVQQPLFAHSRQLGLVAMDILPGLRQGFARRAMGL
;
A
#
# COMPACT_ATOMS: atom_id res chain seq x y z
N MET A 1 -31.93 17.09 -20.15
CA MET A 1 -30.63 16.47 -20.43
C MET A 1 -29.58 17.39 -19.82
N GLU A 2 -29.19 17.10 -18.57
CA GLU A 2 -28.02 17.77 -17.98
C GLU A 2 -26.80 17.35 -18.81
N SER A 3 -26.05 18.35 -19.28
CA SER A 3 -24.85 18.13 -20.08
C SER A 3 -23.87 17.26 -19.29
N SER A 4 -23.32 16.21 -19.90
CA SER A 4 -22.33 15.29 -19.31
C SER A 4 -21.04 15.98 -18.84
N GLU A 5 -20.85 17.26 -19.14
CA GLU A 5 -19.67 18.05 -18.82
C GLU A 5 -19.51 18.42 -17.35
N ASN A 6 -20.53 18.22 -16.50
CA ASN A 6 -20.49 18.64 -15.10
C ASN A 6 -20.79 17.52 -14.10
N GLN A 7 -20.80 16.27 -14.55
CA GLN A 7 -21.03 15.14 -13.66
C GLN A 7 -19.72 14.73 -12.94
N PRO A 8 -19.74 14.50 -11.61
CA PRO A 8 -18.54 14.15 -10.87
C PRO A 8 -18.05 12.74 -11.22
N ILE A 9 -16.74 12.52 -11.14
CA ILE A 9 -16.16 11.18 -11.05
C ILE A 9 -16.49 10.63 -9.67
N VAL A 10 -17.10 9.44 -9.60
CA VAL A 10 -17.48 8.81 -8.33
C VAL A 10 -16.46 7.75 -7.93
N ILE A 11 -15.89 7.90 -6.73
CA ILE A 11 -14.98 6.94 -6.10
C ILE A 11 -15.71 6.26 -4.94
N VAL A 12 -15.71 4.95 -4.90
CA VAL A 12 -16.28 4.15 -3.80
C VAL A 12 -15.16 3.55 -2.98
N GLY A 13 -15.10 3.95 -1.70
CA GLY A 13 -14.04 3.61 -0.75
C GLY A 13 -13.17 4.81 -0.41
N GLY A 14 -13.29 5.33 0.81
CA GLY A 14 -12.58 6.51 1.33
C GLY A 14 -11.29 6.16 2.10
N GLY A 15 -10.75 4.95 1.94
CA GLY A 15 -9.45 4.59 2.49
C GLY A 15 -8.30 5.31 1.80
N MET A 16 -7.04 5.00 2.19
CA MET A 16 -5.84 5.68 1.66
C MET A 16 -5.82 5.79 0.13
N ALA A 17 -6.20 4.73 -0.58
CA ALA A 17 -6.19 4.71 -2.05
C ALA A 17 -7.26 5.65 -2.64
N GLY A 18 -8.49 5.59 -2.16
CA GLY A 18 -9.58 6.43 -2.67
C GLY A 18 -9.39 7.90 -2.32
N ALA A 19 -8.95 8.18 -1.09
CA ALA A 19 -8.65 9.54 -0.65
C ALA A 19 -7.54 10.18 -1.48
N LEU A 20 -6.43 9.46 -1.68
CA LEU A 20 -5.33 9.94 -2.52
C LEU A 20 -5.75 10.11 -3.98
N LEU A 21 -6.55 9.17 -4.53
CA LEU A 21 -7.03 9.27 -5.90
C LEU A 21 -7.93 10.50 -6.12
N ALA A 22 -8.79 10.83 -5.17
CA ALA A 22 -9.63 12.04 -5.26
C ALA A 22 -8.76 13.30 -5.41
N LEU A 23 -7.72 13.44 -4.60
CA LEU A 23 -6.76 14.54 -4.67
C LEU A 23 -5.99 14.54 -6.00
N LEU A 24 -5.51 13.37 -6.44
CA LEU A 24 -4.81 13.23 -7.71
C LEU A 24 -5.69 13.58 -8.92
N LEU A 25 -6.95 13.16 -8.94
CA LEU A 25 -7.89 13.53 -10.00
C LEU A 25 -8.09 15.03 -10.08
N ARG A 26 -8.24 15.71 -8.94
CA ARG A 26 -8.33 17.17 -8.87
C ARG A 26 -7.04 17.83 -9.35
N HIS A 27 -5.90 17.34 -8.91
CA HIS A 27 -4.58 17.84 -9.36
C HIS A 27 -4.40 17.70 -10.88
N HIS A 28 -4.95 16.65 -11.49
CA HIS A 28 -4.91 16.39 -12.93
C HIS A 28 -6.13 16.95 -13.70
N GLY A 29 -6.93 17.85 -13.12
CA GLY A 29 -7.91 18.65 -13.81
C GLY A 29 -9.34 18.11 -13.82
N ALA A 30 -9.68 17.10 -13.04
CA ALA A 30 -11.08 16.68 -12.89
C ALA A 30 -11.92 17.84 -12.31
N ALA A 31 -13.06 18.13 -12.93
CA ALA A 31 -13.91 19.25 -12.52
C ALA A 31 -14.53 19.04 -11.13
N ALA A 32 -15.02 17.85 -10.85
CA ALA A 32 -15.61 17.45 -9.57
C ALA A 32 -15.39 15.97 -9.28
N VAL A 33 -15.26 15.63 -7.99
CA VAL A 33 -15.12 14.25 -7.51
C VAL A 33 -16.10 14.04 -6.35
N THR A 34 -16.81 12.91 -6.33
CA THR A 34 -17.59 12.47 -5.18
C THR A 34 -16.97 11.20 -4.59
N LEU A 35 -16.59 11.25 -3.33
CA LEU A 35 -16.04 10.13 -2.57
C LEU A 35 -17.11 9.55 -1.66
N VAL A 36 -17.42 8.26 -1.82
CA VAL A 36 -18.41 7.53 -1.00
C VAL A 36 -17.68 6.58 -0.08
N GLU A 37 -17.90 6.71 1.25
CA GLU A 37 -17.25 5.86 2.26
C GLU A 37 -18.27 5.36 3.30
N SER A 38 -18.19 4.09 3.62
CA SER A 38 -19.10 3.41 4.53
C SER A 38 -18.93 3.75 6.01
N HIS A 39 -17.75 4.21 6.37
CA HIS A 39 -17.41 4.62 7.74
C HIS A 39 -17.41 6.15 7.84
N PRO A 40 -17.73 6.71 9.02
CA PRO A 40 -17.60 8.15 9.20
C PRO A 40 -16.19 8.65 8.89
N LEU A 41 -16.11 9.65 8.03
CA LEU A 41 -14.89 10.41 7.73
C LEU A 41 -15.18 11.87 8.09
N THR A 42 -15.24 12.17 9.37
CA THR A 42 -15.32 13.56 9.82
C THR A 42 -13.94 14.20 9.78
N LEU A 43 -13.87 15.51 9.50
CA LEU A 43 -12.62 16.26 9.62
C LEU A 43 -12.23 16.25 11.10
N PRO A 44 -11.19 15.52 11.51
CA PRO A 44 -10.85 15.37 12.91
C PRO A 44 -9.94 16.49 13.38
N ASP A 45 -10.04 16.84 14.66
CA ASP A 45 -9.03 17.65 15.35
C ASP A 45 -7.77 16.81 15.67
N GLU A 46 -7.95 15.47 15.75
CA GLU A 46 -6.91 14.47 16.03
C GLU A 46 -6.89 13.38 14.93
N PRO A 47 -5.76 12.69 14.73
CA PRO A 47 -5.65 11.62 13.75
C PRO A 47 -6.71 10.52 13.97
N PRO A 48 -7.54 10.22 12.94
CA PRO A 48 -8.67 9.30 13.09
C PRO A 48 -8.20 7.84 13.26
N LEU A 49 -9.02 7.05 13.95
CA LEU A 49 -8.91 5.59 13.97
C LEU A 49 -10.10 5.00 13.21
N THR A 50 -9.89 4.60 11.98
CA THR A 50 -10.85 3.86 11.17
C THR A 50 -10.20 2.57 10.64
N PRO A 51 -10.94 1.60 10.11
CA PRO A 51 -10.35 0.38 9.55
C PRO A 51 -9.27 0.61 8.48
N SER A 52 -9.31 1.74 7.77
CA SER A 52 -8.31 2.11 6.77
C SER A 52 -7.20 3.01 7.31
N PHE A 53 -7.46 3.73 8.42
CA PHE A 53 -6.54 4.66 9.06
C PHE A 53 -6.33 4.23 10.52
N ASP A 54 -5.65 3.10 10.69
CA ASP A 54 -5.39 2.47 11.98
C ASP A 54 -3.94 2.71 12.46
N ALA A 55 -3.54 2.00 13.51
CA ALA A 55 -2.20 2.10 14.09
C ALA A 55 -1.13 1.32 13.28
N ARG A 56 -1.47 0.69 12.16
CA ARG A 56 -0.48 0.14 11.24
C ARG A 56 0.34 1.25 10.62
N SER A 57 1.49 0.88 10.08
CA SER A 57 2.37 1.82 9.42
C SER A 57 2.59 1.43 7.96
N THR A 58 2.77 2.44 7.14
CA THR A 58 3.06 2.28 5.71
C THR A 58 4.45 2.83 5.41
N ALA A 59 5.26 2.00 4.74
CA ALA A 59 6.52 2.46 4.16
C ALA A 59 6.23 3.13 2.81
N LEU A 60 6.44 4.44 2.75
CA LEU A 60 6.34 5.25 1.54
C LEU A 60 7.69 5.26 0.84
N SER A 61 7.76 4.89 -0.42
CA SER A 61 8.97 4.99 -1.24
C SER A 61 9.29 6.44 -1.59
N ALA A 62 10.53 6.72 -2.02
CA ALA A 62 10.93 8.06 -2.47
C ALA A 62 9.99 8.60 -3.55
N GLY A 63 9.67 7.81 -4.58
CA GLY A 63 8.74 8.23 -5.64
C GLY A 63 7.30 8.47 -5.13
N THR A 64 6.85 7.73 -4.10
CA THR A 64 5.56 8.02 -3.45
C THR A 64 5.60 9.35 -2.70
N LEU A 65 6.71 9.65 -2.01
CA LEU A 65 6.90 10.94 -1.34
C LEU A 65 6.93 12.11 -2.34
N GLU A 66 7.56 11.95 -3.51
CA GLU A 66 7.53 12.95 -4.59
C GLU A 66 6.09 13.25 -5.06
N VAL A 67 5.25 12.22 -5.19
CA VAL A 67 3.83 12.39 -5.53
C VAL A 67 3.09 13.19 -4.44
N LEU A 68 3.35 12.89 -3.17
CA LEU A 68 2.74 13.60 -2.04
C LEU A 68 3.26 15.04 -1.92
N ASP A 69 4.54 15.27 -2.26
CA ASP A 69 5.12 16.62 -2.37
C ASP A 69 4.45 17.45 -3.47
N ALA A 70 4.21 16.86 -4.63
CA ALA A 70 3.51 17.52 -5.73
C ALA A 70 2.06 17.93 -5.38
N LEU A 71 1.44 17.21 -4.44
CA LEU A 71 0.13 17.55 -3.87
C LEU A 71 0.22 18.55 -2.69
N GLY A 72 1.42 18.99 -2.30
CA GLY A 72 1.64 19.87 -1.15
C GLY A 72 1.47 19.18 0.22
N LEU A 73 1.50 17.84 0.29
CA LEU A 73 1.24 17.06 1.50
C LEU A 73 2.50 16.53 2.18
N GLY A 74 3.63 16.56 1.48
CA GLY A 74 4.85 15.86 1.91
C GLY A 74 5.42 16.40 3.22
N GLU A 75 5.41 17.72 3.47
CA GLU A 75 5.90 18.32 4.71
C GLU A 75 5.09 17.83 5.91
N ALA A 76 3.77 17.93 5.85
CA ALA A 76 2.87 17.46 6.91
C ALA A 76 3.02 15.95 7.20
N ILE A 77 3.29 15.14 6.16
CA ILE A 77 3.52 13.70 6.33
C ILE A 77 4.85 13.45 7.04
N ARG A 78 5.93 14.17 6.67
CA ARG A 78 7.26 14.00 7.25
C ARG A 78 7.33 14.42 8.72
N GLU A 79 6.45 15.30 9.18
CA GLU A 79 6.35 15.71 10.58
C GLU A 79 6.21 14.55 11.56
N HIS A 80 5.53 13.47 11.15
CA HIS A 80 5.30 12.26 11.94
C HIS A 80 5.78 10.98 11.25
N ALA A 81 6.76 11.08 10.36
CA ALA A 81 7.38 9.95 9.68
C ALA A 81 8.83 9.77 10.12
N ALA A 82 9.32 8.53 10.06
CA ALA A 82 10.74 8.23 10.20
C ALA A 82 11.35 7.94 8.82
N HIS A 83 12.50 8.55 8.53
CA HIS A 83 13.22 8.30 7.27
C HIS A 83 13.75 6.86 7.20
N ILE A 84 13.80 6.31 6.00
CA ILE A 84 14.50 5.07 5.68
C ILE A 84 15.79 5.46 4.95
N ASP A 85 16.91 5.44 5.67
CA ASP A 85 18.23 5.76 5.09
C ASP A 85 18.93 4.50 4.57
N THR A 86 18.63 3.37 5.20
CA THR A 86 19.19 2.06 4.84
C THR A 86 18.11 0.98 4.90
N VAL A 87 18.05 0.15 3.86
CA VAL A 87 17.30 -1.11 3.90
C VAL A 87 18.30 -2.25 4.05
N HIS A 88 18.22 -2.98 5.17
CA HIS A 88 19.04 -4.12 5.50
C HIS A 88 18.28 -5.42 5.22
N VAL A 89 18.60 -6.07 4.11
CA VAL A 89 18.03 -7.36 3.74
C VAL A 89 18.97 -8.48 4.20
N SER A 90 18.48 -9.42 4.98
CA SER A 90 19.28 -10.53 5.49
C SER A 90 18.49 -11.83 5.58
N ARG A 91 19.21 -12.96 5.75
CA ARG A 91 18.63 -14.26 6.05
C ARG A 91 19.21 -14.81 7.36
N ARG A 92 18.37 -15.49 8.14
CA ARG A 92 18.83 -16.18 9.35
C ARG A 92 19.81 -17.31 8.98
N SER A 93 20.92 -17.43 9.74
CA SER A 93 21.89 -18.55 9.68
C SER A 93 22.66 -18.73 8.35
N ARG A 94 22.75 -17.71 7.49
CA ARG A 94 23.60 -17.76 6.27
C ARG A 94 24.34 -16.45 6.03
N LEU A 95 25.53 -16.55 5.44
CA LEU A 95 26.29 -15.41 4.93
C LEU A 95 25.54 -14.81 3.74
N GLY A 96 25.37 -13.49 3.74
CA GLY A 96 24.72 -12.71 2.68
C GLY A 96 23.83 -11.64 3.30
N ILE A 97 24.34 -10.42 3.41
CA ILE A 97 23.63 -9.23 3.83
C ILE A 97 23.68 -8.28 2.65
N THR A 98 22.54 -7.80 2.20
CA THR A 98 22.48 -6.72 1.20
C THR A 98 22.00 -5.47 1.89
N ARG A 99 22.72 -4.38 1.72
CA ARG A 99 22.35 -3.05 2.23
C ARG A 99 22.13 -2.11 1.06
N LEU A 100 20.95 -1.53 0.99
CA LEU A 100 20.66 -0.41 0.10
C LEU A 100 20.74 0.86 0.94
N ARG A 101 21.55 1.84 0.51
CA ARG A 101 21.76 3.10 1.22
C ARG A 101 21.36 4.28 0.37
N ALA A 102 20.63 5.22 0.95
CA ALA A 102 20.22 6.46 0.30
C ALA A 102 21.43 7.22 -0.30
N SER A 103 22.55 7.27 0.43
CA SER A 103 23.78 7.93 0.00
C SER A 103 24.41 7.29 -1.26
N GLU A 104 24.23 5.99 -1.47
CA GLU A 104 24.75 5.27 -2.64
C GLU A 104 23.85 5.46 -3.88
N GLU A 105 22.58 5.76 -3.65
CA GLU A 105 21.59 6.01 -4.71
C GLU A 105 21.44 7.51 -5.03
N GLY A 106 22.10 8.39 -4.28
CA GLY A 106 22.08 9.84 -4.50
C GLY A 106 20.74 10.50 -4.13
N VAL A 107 19.98 9.90 -3.22
CA VAL A 107 18.70 10.42 -2.73
C VAL A 107 18.80 10.81 -1.24
N PRO A 108 17.99 11.76 -0.76
CA PRO A 108 18.00 12.15 0.66
C PRO A 108 17.58 11.02 1.60
N ALA A 109 16.64 10.17 1.16
CA ALA A 109 16.20 8.96 1.85
C ALA A 109 15.64 7.97 0.83
N LEU A 110 15.67 6.66 1.12
CA LEU A 110 15.02 5.63 0.29
C LEU A 110 13.50 5.69 0.37
N GLY A 111 13.00 6.32 1.43
CA GLY A 111 11.60 6.48 1.73
C GLY A 111 11.37 6.95 3.17
N ALA A 112 10.15 6.82 3.64
CA ALA A 112 9.79 7.10 5.02
C ALA A 112 8.69 6.16 5.51
N VAL A 113 8.61 5.91 6.81
CA VAL A 113 7.54 5.13 7.43
C VAL A 113 6.64 6.07 8.22
N VAL A 114 5.35 5.99 7.97
CA VAL A 114 4.33 6.78 8.63
C VAL A 114 3.20 5.90 9.16
N GLU A 115 2.66 6.23 10.32
CA GLU A 115 1.45 5.56 10.82
C GLU A 115 0.24 5.92 9.93
N ASN A 116 -0.58 4.91 9.58
CA ASN A 116 -1.72 5.09 8.68
C ASN A 116 -2.73 6.14 9.19
N ARG A 117 -2.90 6.22 10.52
CA ARG A 117 -3.76 7.26 11.13
C ARG A 117 -3.29 8.67 10.82
N TRP A 118 -1.96 8.91 10.81
CA TRP A 118 -1.42 10.23 10.48
C TRP A 118 -1.53 10.52 8.98
N LEU A 119 -1.18 9.54 8.14
CA LEU A 119 -1.38 9.66 6.69
C LEU A 119 -2.85 9.95 6.37
N GLY A 120 -3.78 9.25 7.01
CA GLY A 120 -5.22 9.49 6.87
C GLY A 120 -5.63 10.88 7.29
N PHE A 121 -5.10 11.38 8.41
CA PHE A 121 -5.36 12.74 8.89
C PHE A 121 -4.96 13.79 7.86
N VAL A 122 -3.76 13.67 7.29
CA VAL A 122 -3.26 14.60 6.28
C VAL A 122 -4.11 14.54 5.00
N LEU A 123 -4.45 13.32 4.53
CA LEU A 123 -5.28 13.14 3.35
C LEU A 123 -6.70 13.70 3.56
N LEU A 124 -7.34 13.43 4.69
CA LEU A 124 -8.68 13.92 4.98
C LEU A 124 -8.72 15.45 5.08
N ARG A 125 -7.73 16.07 5.72
CA ARG A 125 -7.65 17.54 5.74
C ARG A 125 -7.58 18.13 4.34
N ALA A 126 -6.78 17.53 3.46
CA ALA A 126 -6.68 17.98 2.08
C ALA A 126 -7.99 17.77 1.29
N LEU A 127 -8.68 16.64 1.49
CA LEU A 127 -9.98 16.39 0.88
C LEU A 127 -11.03 17.44 1.26
N TYR A 128 -11.14 17.74 2.55
CA TYR A 128 -12.12 18.74 3.02
C TYR A 128 -11.74 20.18 2.70
N ALA A 129 -10.48 20.44 2.33
CA ALA A 129 -10.03 21.75 1.87
C ALA A 129 -10.39 22.05 0.39
N ASP A 130 -10.65 21.01 -0.43
CA ASP A 130 -11.03 21.18 -1.85
C ASP A 130 -12.56 21.14 -1.99
N ALA A 131 -13.19 22.30 -2.23
CA ALA A 131 -14.64 22.43 -2.39
C ALA A 131 -15.23 21.66 -3.60
N ALA A 132 -14.40 21.18 -4.53
CA ALA A 132 -14.83 20.36 -5.66
C ALA A 132 -14.76 18.84 -5.35
N ILE A 133 -14.41 18.46 -4.12
CA ILE A 133 -14.49 17.09 -3.63
C ILE A 133 -15.67 17.01 -2.64
N GLU A 134 -16.72 16.29 -3.04
CA GLU A 134 -17.83 15.97 -2.15
C GLU A 134 -17.52 14.66 -1.43
N VAL A 135 -17.48 14.66 -0.09
CA VAL A 135 -17.30 13.47 0.73
C VAL A 135 -18.64 13.05 1.31
N LEU A 136 -19.12 11.86 0.93
CA LEU A 136 -20.34 11.23 1.43
C LEU A 136 -19.94 10.10 2.39
N ALA A 137 -19.91 10.40 3.67
CA ALA A 137 -19.53 9.48 4.75
C ALA A 137 -20.25 9.84 6.06
N PRO A 138 -20.90 8.87 6.75
CA PRO A 138 -21.02 7.46 6.36
C PRO A 138 -22.10 7.26 5.29
N GLU A 139 -21.74 6.64 4.18
CA GLU A 139 -22.68 6.32 3.10
C GLU A 139 -22.21 5.07 2.32
N ARG A 140 -23.12 4.29 1.77
CA ARG A 140 -22.82 3.06 1.04
C ARG A 140 -23.57 3.00 -0.27
N LEU A 141 -22.93 2.41 -1.28
CA LEU A 141 -23.65 1.98 -2.47
C LEU A 141 -24.59 0.81 -2.14
N SER A 142 -25.84 0.92 -2.61
CA SER A 142 -26.82 -0.16 -2.57
C SER A 142 -27.01 -0.83 -3.93
N ALA A 143 -26.83 -0.09 -5.04
CA ALA A 143 -26.91 -0.62 -6.41
C ALA A 143 -26.18 0.27 -7.40
N ILE A 144 -25.83 -0.29 -8.57
CA ILE A 144 -25.44 0.48 -9.75
C ILE A 144 -26.28 0.07 -10.94
N ARG A 145 -26.54 1.04 -11.84
CA ARG A 145 -27.21 0.82 -13.11
C ARG A 145 -26.37 1.43 -14.22
N ARG A 146 -26.11 0.66 -15.25
CA ARG A 146 -25.44 1.12 -16.47
C ARG A 146 -26.31 2.14 -17.20
N LEU A 147 -25.72 3.25 -17.61
CA LEU A 147 -26.28 4.26 -18.51
C LEU A 147 -25.55 4.22 -19.86
N ASP A 148 -26.06 4.95 -20.85
CA ASP A 148 -25.39 5.07 -22.15
C ASP A 148 -23.98 5.68 -22.03
N ASN A 149 -23.80 6.67 -21.14
CA ASN A 149 -22.56 7.44 -20.97
C ASN A 149 -22.00 7.34 -19.54
N GLY A 150 -22.20 6.25 -18.81
CA GLY A 150 -21.71 6.15 -17.45
C GLY A 150 -22.48 5.14 -16.59
N TYR A 151 -22.52 5.44 -15.30
CA TYR A 151 -23.30 4.71 -14.32
C TYR A 151 -24.19 5.63 -13.49
N GLN A 152 -25.33 5.13 -13.06
CA GLN A 152 -26.09 5.66 -11.95
C GLN A 152 -25.81 4.79 -10.73
N ALA A 153 -25.23 5.39 -9.69
CA ALA A 153 -24.99 4.76 -8.40
C ALA A 153 -26.12 5.14 -7.45
N THR A 154 -26.75 4.19 -6.81
CA THR A 154 -27.78 4.39 -5.76
C THR A 154 -27.16 4.14 -4.41
N LEU A 155 -27.33 5.08 -3.49
CA LEU A 155 -26.86 5.00 -2.11
C LEU A 155 -27.89 4.38 -1.18
N GLU A 156 -27.48 3.90 -0.01
CA GLU A 156 -28.42 3.35 1.03
C GLU A 156 -29.41 4.41 1.52
N SER A 157 -29.02 5.70 1.53
CA SER A 157 -29.91 6.83 1.83
C SER A 157 -31.01 7.05 0.80
N GLY A 158 -30.97 6.37 -0.36
CA GLY A 158 -31.85 6.57 -1.49
C GLY A 158 -31.39 7.67 -2.47
N ARG A 159 -30.33 8.43 -2.15
CA ARG A 159 -29.73 9.39 -3.08
C ARG A 159 -29.15 8.64 -4.27
N THR A 160 -29.25 9.25 -5.47
CA THR A 160 -28.66 8.73 -6.70
C THR A 160 -27.60 9.67 -7.25
N LEU A 161 -26.49 9.11 -7.73
CA LEU A 161 -25.37 9.83 -8.34
C LEU A 161 -25.22 9.35 -9.78
N SER A 162 -25.25 10.24 -10.75
CA SER A 162 -24.89 9.93 -12.13
C SER A 162 -23.42 10.29 -12.34
N THR A 163 -22.64 9.39 -12.95
CA THR A 163 -21.21 9.58 -13.12
C THR A 163 -20.73 9.09 -14.48
N PRO A 164 -19.84 9.81 -15.18
CA PRO A 164 -19.20 9.33 -16.40
C PRO A 164 -18.11 8.27 -16.09
N LEU A 165 -17.65 8.16 -14.84
CA LEU A 165 -16.67 7.17 -14.41
C LEU A 165 -16.90 6.77 -12.96
N LEU A 166 -17.17 5.47 -12.73
CA LEU A 166 -17.28 4.85 -11.42
C LEU A 166 -15.99 4.12 -11.06
N ILE A 167 -15.38 4.44 -9.93
CA ILE A 167 -14.11 3.87 -9.48
C ILE A 167 -14.33 3.02 -8.23
N ALA A 168 -13.97 1.73 -8.32
CA ALA A 168 -13.99 0.81 -7.20
C ALA A 168 -12.65 0.86 -6.44
N ALA A 169 -12.64 1.45 -5.25
CA ALA A 169 -11.50 1.56 -4.33
C ALA A 169 -11.84 1.00 -2.93
N ASP A 170 -12.91 0.19 -2.81
CA ASP A 170 -13.54 -0.31 -1.58
C ASP A 170 -12.88 -1.60 -1.02
N GLY A 171 -11.60 -1.83 -1.34
CA GLY A 171 -10.77 -2.84 -0.73
C GLY A 171 -10.88 -4.24 -1.34
N ALA A 172 -10.22 -5.23 -0.73
CA ALA A 172 -10.10 -6.58 -1.27
C ALA A 172 -11.45 -7.28 -1.48
N GLY A 173 -12.41 -7.06 -0.57
CA GLY A 173 -13.80 -7.56 -0.67
C GLY A 173 -14.74 -6.65 -1.46
N SER A 174 -14.25 -5.91 -2.43
CA SER A 174 -14.98 -4.90 -3.19
C SER A 174 -16.29 -5.41 -3.79
N ARG A 175 -17.41 -4.90 -3.27
CA ARG A 175 -18.73 -5.13 -3.86
C ARG A 175 -18.92 -4.30 -5.13
N THR A 176 -18.31 -3.11 -5.18
CA THR A 176 -18.36 -2.25 -6.37
C THR A 176 -17.71 -2.94 -7.57
N ARG A 177 -16.57 -3.62 -7.37
CA ARG A 177 -15.93 -4.47 -8.39
C ARG A 177 -16.90 -5.53 -8.91
N GLU A 178 -17.59 -6.24 -8.01
CA GLU A 178 -18.57 -7.28 -8.39
C GLU A 178 -19.73 -6.71 -9.18
N TRP A 179 -20.27 -5.58 -8.77
CA TRP A 179 -21.33 -4.88 -9.51
C TRP A 179 -20.89 -4.38 -10.89
N LEU A 180 -19.63 -3.99 -11.04
CA LEU A 180 -19.03 -3.68 -12.33
C LEU A 180 -18.86 -4.93 -13.22
N GLY A 181 -19.21 -6.12 -12.74
CA GLY A 181 -19.07 -7.39 -13.46
C GLY A 181 -17.62 -7.90 -13.50
N VAL A 182 -16.74 -7.38 -12.64
CA VAL A 182 -15.34 -7.78 -12.59
C VAL A 182 -15.14 -8.83 -11.48
N SER A 183 -14.84 -10.06 -11.90
CA SER A 183 -14.46 -11.13 -10.98
C SER A 183 -13.02 -10.95 -10.47
N ALA A 184 -12.70 -11.58 -9.35
CA ALA A 184 -11.33 -11.64 -8.83
C ALA A 184 -10.96 -13.08 -8.46
N ARG A 185 -9.67 -13.39 -8.58
CA ARG A 185 -9.07 -14.62 -8.07
C ARG A 185 -8.45 -14.34 -6.73
N SER A 186 -8.87 -15.07 -5.70
CA SER A 186 -8.28 -14.97 -4.36
C SER A 186 -7.54 -16.28 -4.04
N SER A 187 -6.36 -16.15 -3.49
CA SER A 187 -5.52 -17.26 -3.05
C SER A 187 -5.14 -17.03 -1.59
N ASP A 188 -5.60 -17.90 -0.73
CA ASP A 188 -5.18 -17.95 0.66
C ASP A 188 -3.77 -18.59 0.74
N THR A 189 -2.82 -17.88 1.34
CA THR A 189 -1.44 -18.34 1.44
C THR A 189 -1.22 -19.34 2.57
N GLY A 190 -2.20 -19.52 3.47
CA GLY A 190 -2.06 -20.28 4.72
C GLY A 190 -1.19 -19.58 5.77
N HIS A 191 -0.80 -18.32 5.51
CA HIS A 191 0.02 -17.51 6.41
C HIS A 191 -0.77 -16.30 6.89
N ASP A 192 -0.40 -15.82 8.07
CA ASP A 192 -0.88 -14.57 8.63
C ASP A 192 0.31 -13.67 8.98
N ALA A 193 0.06 -12.39 9.11
CA ALA A 193 1.02 -11.43 9.65
C ALA A 193 0.59 -11.00 11.04
N MET A 194 1.50 -11.08 12.02
CA MET A 194 1.40 -10.38 13.29
C MET A 194 2.03 -9.01 13.13
N ILE A 195 1.30 -7.98 13.50
CA ILE A 195 1.72 -6.58 13.47
C ILE A 195 1.68 -6.01 14.88
N ALA A 196 2.73 -5.26 15.26
CA ALA A 196 2.81 -4.55 16.52
C ALA A 196 3.83 -3.40 16.42
N ASN A 197 3.74 -2.43 17.32
CA ASN A 197 4.79 -1.44 17.49
C ASN A 197 5.74 -1.89 18.62
N LEU A 198 7.05 -1.74 18.41
CA LEU A 198 8.10 -2.13 19.34
C LEU A 198 8.82 -0.89 19.85
N SER A 199 9.15 -0.84 21.15
CA SER A 199 10.01 0.16 21.75
C SER A 199 11.46 -0.30 21.75
N LEU A 200 12.41 0.65 21.61
CA LEU A 200 13.83 0.37 21.45
C LEU A 200 14.66 1.01 22.58
N ALA A 201 15.74 0.36 22.98
CA ALA A 201 16.70 0.91 23.95
C ALA A 201 17.56 2.03 23.38
N SER A 202 17.80 2.03 22.06
CA SER A 202 18.61 3.04 21.35
C SER A 202 17.95 3.39 20.01
N ASP A 203 18.47 4.41 19.35
CA ASP A 203 17.98 4.87 18.06
C ASP A 203 18.21 3.82 16.97
N HIS A 204 17.24 3.70 16.01
CA HIS A 204 17.28 2.81 14.85
C HIS A 204 18.11 3.36 13.68
N GLN A 205 18.56 4.61 13.75
CA GLN A 205 19.40 5.27 12.74
C GLN A 205 18.84 5.17 11.30
N GLY A 206 17.53 5.26 11.13
CA GLY A 206 16.88 5.16 9.82
C GLY A 206 17.03 3.80 9.13
N ILE A 207 17.36 2.72 9.86
CA ILE A 207 17.55 1.40 9.26
C ILE A 207 16.23 0.63 9.29
N ALA A 208 15.74 0.25 8.12
CA ALA A 208 14.68 -0.74 7.96
C ALA A 208 15.30 -2.13 7.78
N TYR A 209 14.81 -3.11 8.51
CA TYR A 209 15.28 -4.50 8.41
C TYR A 209 14.21 -5.36 7.73
N GLU A 210 14.61 -6.09 6.70
CA GLU A 210 13.84 -7.16 6.07
C GLU A 210 14.61 -8.48 6.26
N ARG A 211 14.09 -9.37 7.10
CA ARG A 211 14.76 -10.62 7.43
C ARG A 211 13.94 -11.82 7.04
N PHE A 212 14.47 -12.62 6.13
CA PHE A 212 13.85 -13.86 5.70
C PHE A 212 14.18 -14.99 6.67
N LEU A 213 13.15 -15.42 7.41
CA LEU A 213 13.20 -16.58 8.30
C LEU A 213 12.71 -17.83 7.55
N ASN A 214 12.81 -19.01 8.19
CA ASN A 214 12.37 -20.26 7.57
C ASN A 214 10.84 -20.30 7.35
N ASP A 215 10.09 -19.69 8.24
CA ASP A 215 8.64 -19.73 8.28
C ASP A 215 7.96 -18.52 7.64
N GLY A 216 8.73 -17.48 7.33
CA GLY A 216 8.23 -16.26 6.70
C GLY A 216 9.12 -15.05 6.97
N PRO A 217 8.88 -13.92 6.31
CA PRO A 217 9.62 -12.69 6.53
C PRO A 217 9.27 -12.01 7.86
N LEU A 218 10.28 -11.35 8.42
CA LEU A 218 10.17 -10.43 9.55
C LEU A 218 10.69 -9.07 9.09
N ALA A 219 9.83 -8.06 9.11
CA ALA A 219 10.19 -6.68 8.83
C ALA A 219 10.14 -5.82 10.10
N LEU A 220 11.17 -4.98 10.28
CA LEU A 220 11.23 -3.95 11.30
C LEU A 220 11.41 -2.61 10.58
N LEU A 221 10.41 -1.76 10.65
CA LEU A 221 10.38 -0.48 9.95
C LEU A 221 10.54 0.66 10.96
N PRO A 222 11.46 1.62 10.72
CA PRO A 222 11.69 2.72 11.65
C PRO A 222 10.45 3.58 11.84
N LEU A 223 10.15 3.93 13.08
CA LEU A 223 9.10 4.87 13.48
C LEU A 223 9.70 5.97 14.37
N PRO A 224 9.10 7.16 14.45
CA PRO A 224 9.50 8.18 15.41
C PRO A 224 9.57 7.63 16.86
N ASP A 225 10.28 8.34 17.73
CA ASP A 225 10.38 8.04 19.18
C ASP A 225 11.02 6.70 19.51
N ARG A 226 12.05 6.30 18.76
CA ARG A 226 12.77 5.03 18.97
C ARG A 226 11.82 3.84 18.98
N ARG A 227 11.01 3.73 17.95
CA ARG A 227 10.10 2.60 17.76
C ARG A 227 10.37 1.90 16.43
N PHE A 228 9.98 0.64 16.35
CA PHE A 228 9.78 -0.06 15.08
C PHE A 228 8.32 -0.45 14.90
N ALA A 229 7.82 -0.36 13.67
CA ALA A 229 6.68 -1.15 13.25
C ALA A 229 7.17 -2.55 12.89
N LEU A 230 6.61 -3.55 13.55
CA LEU A 230 6.85 -4.97 13.29
C LEU A 230 5.82 -5.50 12.31
N VAL A 231 6.27 -6.23 11.29
CA VAL A 231 5.45 -7.14 10.49
C VAL A 231 6.13 -8.50 10.52
N TRP A 232 5.57 -9.47 11.24
CA TRP A 232 6.10 -10.82 11.33
C TRP A 232 5.13 -11.81 10.72
N THR A 233 5.52 -12.40 9.62
CA THR A 233 4.70 -13.35 8.85
C THR A 233 5.08 -14.78 9.17
N GLY A 234 4.08 -15.64 9.29
CA GLY A 234 4.28 -17.07 9.50
C GLY A 234 3.03 -17.89 9.23
N PRO A 235 3.15 -19.24 9.28
CA PRO A 235 2.00 -20.15 9.28
C PRO A 235 1.02 -19.78 10.38
N ARG A 236 -0.29 -19.99 10.13
CA ARG A 236 -1.36 -19.57 11.06
C ARG A 236 -1.20 -20.10 12.45
N ASP A 237 -0.84 -21.37 12.62
CA ASP A 237 -0.61 -22.04 13.91
C ASP A 237 0.54 -21.41 14.68
N GLN A 238 1.59 -20.98 14.00
CA GLN A 238 2.67 -20.25 14.64
C GLN A 238 2.25 -18.84 15.05
N VAL A 239 1.50 -18.14 14.21
CA VAL A 239 0.98 -16.81 14.55
C VAL A 239 0.02 -16.92 15.73
N ASP A 240 -0.82 -17.95 15.81
CA ASP A 240 -1.65 -18.23 17.01
C ASP A 240 -0.79 -18.33 18.27
N THR A 241 0.32 -19.06 18.18
CA THR A 241 1.27 -19.19 19.28
C THR A 241 1.86 -17.82 19.68
N TRP A 242 2.30 -17.02 18.71
CA TRP A 242 2.88 -15.69 18.98
C TRP A 242 1.86 -14.72 19.59
N MET A 243 0.61 -14.78 19.13
CA MET A 243 -0.49 -13.95 19.66
C MET A 243 -0.82 -14.31 21.11
N ALA A 244 -0.64 -15.57 21.52
CA ALA A 244 -0.92 -16.06 22.87
C ALA A 244 0.25 -15.92 23.85
N MET A 245 1.47 -15.60 23.36
CA MET A 245 2.67 -15.48 24.23
C MET A 245 2.55 -14.26 25.15
N GLU A 246 3.12 -14.39 26.37
CA GLU A 246 3.35 -13.23 27.24
C GLU A 246 4.31 -12.22 26.56
N PRO A 247 4.14 -10.89 26.81
CA PRO A 247 4.94 -9.86 26.14
C PRO A 247 6.45 -10.06 26.26
N GLU A 248 6.95 -10.39 27.44
CA GLU A 248 8.38 -10.58 27.71
C GLU A 248 8.95 -11.79 26.94
N ALA A 249 8.21 -12.90 26.90
CA ALA A 249 8.61 -14.10 26.19
C ALA A 249 8.62 -13.87 24.67
N LEU A 250 7.64 -13.12 24.15
CA LEU A 250 7.58 -12.74 22.74
C LEU A 250 8.72 -11.78 22.35
N LEU A 251 9.04 -10.80 23.21
CA LEU A 251 10.18 -9.89 23.00
C LEU A 251 11.51 -10.64 22.95
N ALA A 252 11.73 -11.57 23.87
CA ALA A 252 12.93 -12.41 23.87
C ALA A 252 13.04 -13.22 22.56
N ARG A 253 11.95 -13.85 22.14
CA ARG A 253 11.88 -14.59 20.87
C ARG A 253 12.11 -13.69 19.65
N LEU A 254 11.54 -12.48 19.63
CA LEU A 254 11.75 -11.50 18.57
C LEU A 254 13.21 -11.06 18.50
N GLN A 255 13.82 -10.76 19.66
CA GLN A 255 15.22 -10.34 19.75
C GLN A 255 16.18 -11.40 19.15
N GLU A 256 15.91 -12.69 19.36
CA GLU A 256 16.67 -13.80 18.75
C GLU A 256 16.54 -13.83 17.22
N GLN A 257 15.45 -13.29 16.67
CA GLN A 257 15.23 -13.20 15.23
C GLN A 257 15.85 -11.93 14.64
N CYS A 258 16.13 -10.91 15.43
CA CYS A 258 16.71 -9.66 14.95
C CYS A 258 18.16 -9.85 14.45
N PRO A 259 18.62 -9.05 13.48
CA PRO A 259 20.05 -8.93 13.18
C PRO A 259 20.85 -8.49 14.41
N ALA A 260 22.13 -8.86 14.47
CA ALA A 260 22.97 -8.54 15.63
C ALA A 260 23.23 -7.04 15.80
N ASP A 261 23.12 -6.27 14.72
CA ASP A 261 23.27 -4.81 14.69
C ASP A 261 21.94 -4.06 14.93
N ALA A 262 20.83 -4.76 15.09
CA ALA A 262 19.55 -4.12 15.41
C ALA A 262 19.51 -3.68 16.88
N PRO A 263 18.87 -2.54 17.18
CA PRO A 263 18.66 -2.09 18.57
C PRO A 263 17.97 -3.14 19.44
N ARG A 264 18.28 -3.12 20.73
CA ARG A 264 17.61 -3.98 21.71
C ARG A 264 16.14 -3.57 21.84
N LEU A 265 15.24 -4.56 21.77
CA LEU A 265 13.80 -4.39 21.98
C LEU A 265 13.51 -4.26 23.49
N THR A 266 12.69 -3.29 23.90
CA THR A 266 12.35 -3.00 25.29
C THR A 266 10.87 -3.10 25.60
N GLY A 267 10.00 -3.09 24.59
CA GLY A 267 8.57 -3.21 24.78
C GLY A 267 7.87 -3.58 23.48
N ILE A 268 6.67 -4.14 23.62
CA ILE A 268 5.77 -4.46 22.51
C ILE A 268 4.37 -3.92 22.83
N GLY A 269 3.79 -3.21 21.88
CA GLY A 269 2.42 -2.71 21.96
C GLY A 269 1.37 -3.77 21.66
N GLU A 270 0.15 -3.32 21.40
CA GLU A 270 -0.96 -4.17 20.99
C GLU A 270 -0.60 -4.96 19.73
N ARG A 271 -0.91 -6.25 19.76
CA ARG A 271 -0.69 -7.17 18.64
C ARG A 271 -1.96 -7.29 17.82
N GLN A 272 -1.81 -7.16 16.52
CA GLN A 272 -2.91 -7.33 15.56
C GLN A 272 -2.54 -8.44 14.58
N ARG A 273 -3.56 -9.20 14.13
CA ARG A 273 -3.40 -10.30 13.19
C ARG A 273 -4.10 -9.98 11.88
N TYR A 274 -3.43 -10.26 10.77
CA TYR A 274 -3.96 -10.05 9.42
C TYR A 274 -3.73 -11.30 8.56
N PRO A 275 -4.81 -11.93 8.04
CA PRO A 275 -4.69 -13.03 7.08
C PRO A 275 -4.06 -12.54 5.77
N LEU A 276 -3.14 -13.34 5.23
CA LEU A 276 -2.49 -13.05 3.95
C LEU A 276 -3.26 -13.72 2.81
N VAL A 277 -4.24 -13.02 2.28
CA VAL A 277 -5.02 -13.41 1.11
C VAL A 277 -4.60 -12.54 -0.08
N LEU A 278 -4.06 -13.17 -1.10
CA LEU A 278 -3.71 -12.50 -2.34
C LEU A 278 -4.94 -12.45 -3.24
N THR A 279 -5.34 -11.25 -3.65
CA THR A 279 -6.47 -11.03 -4.56
C THR A 279 -5.98 -10.38 -5.83
N HIS A 280 -6.49 -10.83 -6.97
CA HIS A 280 -6.21 -10.24 -8.28
C HIS A 280 -7.50 -10.17 -9.09
N ALA A 281 -7.93 -8.97 -9.45
CA ALA A 281 -9.07 -8.75 -10.33
C ALA A 281 -8.76 -9.26 -11.75
N CYS A 282 -9.73 -9.95 -12.37
CA CYS A 282 -9.55 -10.50 -13.71
C CYS A 282 -9.52 -9.43 -14.80
N ALA A 283 -10.02 -8.24 -14.50
CA ALA A 283 -9.89 -7.02 -15.31
C ALA A 283 -9.80 -5.82 -14.39
N GLN A 284 -9.14 -4.75 -14.82
CA GLN A 284 -9.10 -3.50 -14.06
C GLN A 284 -10.00 -2.42 -14.66
N ALA A 285 -10.38 -2.56 -15.93
CA ALA A 285 -11.20 -1.60 -16.64
C ALA A 285 -12.39 -2.28 -17.34
N VAL A 286 -13.54 -1.66 -17.22
CA VAL A 286 -14.76 -1.92 -18.00
C VAL A 286 -15.27 -0.58 -18.52
N PRO A 287 -16.16 -0.56 -19.52
CA PRO A 287 -16.69 0.73 -19.99
C PRO A 287 -17.30 1.54 -18.83
N TYR A 288 -16.79 2.76 -18.62
CA TYR A 288 -17.16 3.72 -17.55
C TYR A 288 -16.87 3.22 -16.11
N GLY A 289 -16.07 2.16 -15.95
CA GLY A 289 -15.72 1.62 -14.64
C GLY A 289 -14.26 1.21 -14.56
N VAL A 290 -13.61 1.46 -13.42
CA VAL A 290 -12.24 1.05 -13.14
C VAL A 290 -12.10 0.56 -11.70
N VAL A 291 -11.22 -0.40 -11.50
CA VAL A 291 -10.93 -1.02 -10.19
C VAL A 291 -9.49 -0.70 -9.81
N VAL A 292 -9.27 -0.18 -8.60
CA VAL A 292 -7.96 0.27 -8.15
C VAL A 292 -7.62 -0.20 -6.72
N GLY A 293 -6.34 -0.10 -6.36
CA GLY A 293 -5.86 -0.46 -5.03
C GLY A 293 -6.14 -1.92 -4.67
N ASN A 294 -6.49 -2.17 -3.40
CA ASN A 294 -6.77 -3.53 -2.93
C ASN A 294 -8.01 -4.17 -3.61
N ALA A 295 -8.89 -3.38 -4.24
CA ALA A 295 -9.97 -3.92 -5.05
C ALA A 295 -9.46 -4.54 -6.36
N ALA A 296 -8.34 -4.04 -6.90
CA ALA A 296 -7.68 -4.58 -8.09
C ALA A 296 -6.69 -5.70 -7.74
N HIS A 297 -5.81 -5.46 -6.78
CA HIS A 297 -4.79 -6.43 -6.37
C HIS A 297 -4.36 -6.23 -4.92
N THR A 298 -4.22 -7.34 -4.19
CA THR A 298 -3.54 -7.38 -2.89
C THR A 298 -2.23 -8.14 -3.04
N LEU A 299 -1.16 -7.59 -2.48
CA LEU A 299 0.18 -8.16 -2.54
C LEU A 299 0.60 -8.72 -1.18
N HIS A 300 1.57 -9.63 -1.19
CA HIS A 300 2.24 -10.03 0.04
C HIS A 300 2.94 -8.81 0.68
N PRO A 301 2.89 -8.61 2.00
CA PRO A 301 3.43 -7.41 2.67
C PRO A 301 4.97 -7.33 2.68
N VAL A 302 5.67 -8.02 1.80
CA VAL A 302 7.12 -7.97 1.65
C VAL A 302 7.55 -6.61 1.12
N ALA A 303 8.54 -6.02 1.77
CA ALA A 303 9.16 -4.74 1.41
C ALA A 303 8.21 -3.54 1.29
N GLY A 304 7.01 -3.59 1.89
CA GLY A 304 6.07 -2.44 1.90
C GLY A 304 5.60 -1.97 0.52
N GLN A 305 5.64 -2.84 -0.52
CA GLN A 305 5.40 -2.41 -1.91
C GLN A 305 3.93 -2.23 -2.29
N GLY A 306 2.98 -2.75 -1.49
CA GLY A 306 1.57 -2.76 -1.87
C GLY A 306 0.99 -1.36 -2.10
N PHE A 307 1.15 -0.45 -1.15
CA PHE A 307 0.65 0.92 -1.28
C PHE A 307 1.44 1.72 -2.31
N ASN A 308 2.76 1.56 -2.39
CA ASN A 308 3.61 2.25 -3.38
C ASN A 308 3.24 1.86 -4.82
N LEU A 309 2.94 0.59 -5.10
CA LEU A 309 2.40 0.16 -6.39
C LEU A 309 1.05 0.82 -6.67
N THR A 310 0.16 0.83 -5.66
CA THR A 310 -1.14 1.50 -5.77
C THR A 310 -0.96 2.98 -6.11
N VAL A 311 -0.07 3.72 -5.44
CA VAL A 311 0.17 5.15 -5.75
C VAL A 311 0.56 5.36 -7.21
N ARG A 312 1.47 4.55 -7.74
CA ARG A 312 1.85 4.61 -9.16
C ARG A 312 0.68 4.35 -10.10
N ASP A 313 -0.20 3.41 -9.73
CA ASP A 313 -1.42 3.13 -10.49
C ASP A 313 -2.39 4.33 -10.46
N LEU A 314 -2.58 4.94 -9.28
CA LEU A 314 -3.47 6.08 -9.11
C LEU A 314 -2.98 7.32 -9.87
N VAL A 315 -1.67 7.60 -9.85
CA VAL A 315 -1.05 8.69 -10.63
C VAL A 315 -1.29 8.47 -12.13
N GLN A 316 -1.05 7.25 -12.62
CA GLN A 316 -1.26 6.93 -14.04
C GLN A 316 -2.73 7.03 -14.42
N LEU A 317 -3.65 6.56 -13.56
CA LEU A 317 -5.09 6.71 -13.81
C LEU A 317 -5.49 8.18 -13.83
N ALA A 318 -5.15 8.94 -12.79
CA ALA A 318 -5.53 10.34 -12.67
C ALA A 318 -4.98 11.19 -13.83
N SER A 319 -3.72 10.99 -14.22
CA SER A 319 -3.13 11.68 -15.38
C SER A 319 -3.80 11.30 -16.72
N THR A 320 -4.39 10.10 -16.80
CA THR A 320 -5.06 9.63 -18.02
C THR A 320 -6.48 10.17 -18.11
N VAL A 321 -7.24 10.25 -16.99
CA VAL A 321 -8.68 10.54 -17.02
C VAL A 321 -9.04 11.92 -16.48
N GLY A 322 -8.17 12.57 -15.69
CA GLY A 322 -8.51 13.76 -14.91
C GLY A 322 -9.09 14.91 -15.73
N ALA A 323 -8.40 15.33 -16.78
CA ALA A 323 -8.87 16.40 -17.70
C ALA A 323 -9.57 15.85 -18.96
N ALA A 324 -9.87 14.56 -19.02
CA ALA A 324 -10.45 13.97 -20.22
C ALA A 324 -11.95 14.33 -20.36
N PRO A 325 -12.43 14.72 -21.54
CA PRO A 325 -13.85 15.03 -21.75
C PRO A 325 -14.76 13.80 -21.60
N ALA A 326 -14.23 12.60 -21.78
CA ALA A 326 -14.94 11.33 -21.60
C ALA A 326 -14.12 10.39 -20.72
N PRO A 327 -14.00 10.64 -19.39
CA PRO A 327 -13.09 9.93 -18.51
C PRO A 327 -13.37 8.41 -18.40
N GLY A 328 -14.62 7.99 -18.68
CA GLY A 328 -15.05 6.60 -18.67
C GLY A 328 -14.93 5.87 -20.00
N ALA A 329 -14.40 6.49 -21.06
CA ALA A 329 -14.21 5.84 -22.34
C ALA A 329 -13.29 4.61 -22.22
N LEU A 330 -13.77 3.43 -22.67
CA LEU A 330 -13.03 2.18 -22.50
C LEU A 330 -11.63 2.23 -23.12
N SER A 331 -11.47 2.85 -24.28
CA SER A 331 -10.18 3.02 -24.93
C SER A 331 -9.17 3.78 -24.06
N LEU A 332 -9.63 4.78 -23.33
CA LEU A 332 -8.82 5.57 -22.40
C LEU A 332 -8.42 4.73 -21.18
N LEU A 333 -9.39 4.00 -20.61
CA LEU A 333 -9.12 3.12 -19.45
C LEU A 333 -8.20 1.95 -19.82
N GLN A 334 -8.31 1.44 -21.06
CA GLN A 334 -7.37 0.42 -21.57
C GLN A 334 -5.94 0.96 -21.73
N GLN A 335 -5.75 2.22 -22.13
CA GLN A 335 -4.43 2.84 -22.16
C GLN A 335 -3.80 2.89 -20.74
N TYR A 336 -4.58 3.23 -19.73
CA TYR A 336 -4.14 3.15 -18.33
C TYR A 336 -3.67 1.73 -17.98
N VAL A 337 -4.50 0.71 -18.23
CA VAL A 337 -4.17 -0.69 -17.93
C VAL A 337 -2.88 -1.11 -18.63
N GLN A 338 -2.75 -0.86 -19.93
CA GLN A 338 -1.57 -1.23 -20.73
C GLN A 338 -0.28 -0.60 -20.19
N ARG A 339 -0.33 0.67 -19.77
CA ARG A 339 0.83 1.36 -19.20
C ARG A 339 1.25 0.81 -17.83
N ARG A 340 0.30 0.22 -17.10
CA ARG A 340 0.57 -0.34 -15.75
C ARG A 340 0.87 -1.82 -15.73
N GLU A 341 0.47 -2.57 -16.77
CA GLU A 341 0.54 -4.04 -16.82
C GLU A 341 1.94 -4.59 -16.50
N GLN A 342 2.98 -4.02 -17.10
CA GLN A 342 4.35 -4.50 -16.91
C GLN A 342 4.86 -4.28 -15.49
N ASP A 343 4.62 -3.10 -14.91
CA ASP A 343 5.04 -2.76 -13.54
C ASP A 343 4.27 -3.60 -12.52
N GLN A 344 2.96 -3.73 -12.69
CA GLN A 344 2.10 -4.56 -11.83
C GLN A 344 2.49 -6.04 -11.91
N ALA A 345 2.75 -6.57 -13.11
CA ALA A 345 3.17 -7.95 -13.29
C ALA A 345 4.52 -8.22 -12.61
N LEU A 346 5.49 -7.31 -12.77
CA LEU A 346 6.81 -7.43 -12.17
C LEU A 346 6.72 -7.44 -10.63
N ILE A 347 6.03 -6.46 -10.04
CA ILE A 347 5.92 -6.34 -8.59
C ILE A 347 5.10 -7.49 -7.99
N SER A 348 3.99 -7.87 -8.64
CA SER A 348 3.15 -8.98 -8.19
C SER A 348 3.92 -10.32 -8.24
N GLN A 349 4.69 -10.55 -9.29
CA GLN A 349 5.55 -11.73 -9.38
C GLN A 349 6.66 -11.68 -8.34
N ALA A 350 7.35 -10.56 -8.19
CA ALA A 350 8.40 -10.40 -7.19
C ALA A 350 7.88 -10.64 -5.77
N SER A 351 6.74 -10.05 -5.40
CA SER A 351 6.12 -10.24 -4.07
C SER A 351 5.73 -11.70 -3.80
N ARG A 352 5.37 -12.46 -4.82
CA ARG A 352 5.02 -13.89 -4.73
C ARG A 352 6.26 -14.77 -4.68
N TRP A 353 7.25 -14.52 -5.59
CA TRP A 353 8.39 -15.40 -5.75
C TRP A 353 9.48 -15.17 -4.71
N VAL A 354 9.67 -13.94 -4.23
CA VAL A 354 10.72 -13.65 -3.24
C VAL A 354 10.55 -14.49 -1.97
N PRO A 355 9.41 -14.56 -1.28
CA PRO A 355 9.22 -15.43 -0.13
C PRO A 355 9.43 -16.92 -0.47
N GLU A 356 8.91 -17.38 -1.60
CA GLU A 356 9.06 -18.78 -2.06
C GLU A 356 10.53 -19.15 -2.32
N LEU A 357 11.29 -18.28 -2.99
CA LEU A 357 12.72 -18.47 -3.23
C LEU A 357 13.49 -18.68 -1.92
N PHE A 358 13.08 -18.00 -0.83
CA PHE A 358 13.72 -18.16 0.48
C PHE A 358 13.27 -19.40 1.24
N ARG A 359 12.14 -20.02 0.90
CA ARG A 359 11.64 -21.29 1.48
C ARG A 359 12.33 -22.53 0.92
N VAL A 360 12.76 -22.52 -0.35
CA VAL A 360 13.39 -23.70 -0.98
C VAL A 360 14.74 -23.98 -0.33
N GLN A 361 14.89 -25.17 0.31
CA GLN A 361 16.09 -25.60 1.05
C GLN A 361 17.04 -26.47 0.23
N GLN A 362 16.73 -26.79 -1.01
CA GLN A 362 17.58 -27.65 -1.84
C GLN A 362 18.97 -27.01 -2.07
N PRO A 363 20.09 -27.75 -1.90
CA PRO A 363 21.45 -27.19 -1.89
C PRO A 363 21.82 -26.42 -3.16
N LEU A 364 21.46 -26.94 -4.35
CA LEU A 364 21.73 -26.31 -5.63
C LEU A 364 21.04 -24.94 -5.76
N PHE A 365 19.77 -24.83 -5.41
CA PHE A 365 19.03 -23.57 -5.42
C PHE A 365 19.50 -22.61 -4.31
N ALA A 366 19.96 -23.16 -3.18
CA ALA A 366 20.52 -22.35 -2.12
C ALA A 366 21.81 -21.63 -2.53
N HIS A 367 22.68 -22.28 -3.31
CA HIS A 367 23.94 -21.69 -3.81
C HIS A 367 23.70 -20.69 -4.92
N SER A 368 22.82 -20.99 -5.90
CA SER A 368 22.52 -20.05 -7.00
C SER A 368 21.86 -18.77 -6.49
N ARG A 369 20.97 -18.87 -5.49
CA ARG A 369 20.36 -17.70 -4.83
C ARG A 369 21.39 -16.90 -4.04
N GLN A 370 22.30 -17.56 -3.32
CA GLN A 370 23.39 -16.89 -2.60
C GLN A 370 24.32 -16.16 -3.53
N LEU A 371 24.62 -16.76 -4.70
CA LEU A 371 25.35 -16.10 -5.79
C LEU A 371 24.56 -14.90 -6.34
N GLY A 372 23.24 -14.97 -6.45
CA GLY A 372 22.39 -13.86 -6.87
C GLY A 372 22.42 -12.68 -5.90
N LEU A 373 22.33 -12.93 -4.58
CA LEU A 373 22.45 -11.89 -3.55
C LEU A 373 23.86 -11.29 -3.51
N VAL A 374 24.89 -12.12 -3.61
CA VAL A 374 26.28 -11.69 -3.70
C VAL A 374 26.52 -10.91 -5.01
N ALA A 375 25.92 -11.32 -6.13
CA ALA A 375 26.00 -10.58 -7.38
C ALA A 375 25.32 -9.20 -7.29
N MET A 376 24.19 -9.10 -6.61
CA MET A 376 23.55 -7.81 -6.33
C MET A 376 24.40 -6.91 -5.41
N ASP A 377 25.17 -7.52 -4.50
CA ASP A 377 26.06 -6.78 -3.59
C ASP A 377 27.35 -6.30 -4.33
N ILE A 378 27.85 -7.10 -5.28
CA ILE A 378 29.10 -6.85 -6.01
C ILE A 378 28.89 -6.05 -7.31
N LEU A 379 27.71 -6.13 -7.96
CA LEU A 379 27.43 -5.47 -9.24
C LEU A 379 26.55 -4.23 -9.03
N PRO A 380 27.13 -3.02 -8.95
CA PRO A 380 26.41 -1.78 -8.64
C PRO A 380 25.23 -1.50 -9.59
N GLY A 381 25.36 -1.83 -10.87
CA GLY A 381 24.32 -1.59 -11.89
C GLY A 381 23.06 -2.42 -11.68
N LEU A 382 23.17 -3.69 -11.23
CA LEU A 382 22.01 -4.52 -10.91
C LEU A 382 21.33 -4.05 -9.64
N ARG A 383 22.12 -3.69 -8.63
CA ARG A 383 21.62 -3.15 -7.36
C ARG A 383 20.88 -1.83 -7.57
N GLN A 384 21.48 -0.89 -8.30
CA GLN A 384 20.87 0.41 -8.61
C GLN A 384 19.56 0.26 -9.41
N GLY A 385 19.54 -0.60 -10.43
CA GLY A 385 18.30 -0.86 -11.19
C GLY A 385 17.19 -1.43 -10.34
N PHE A 386 17.50 -2.32 -9.38
CA PHE A 386 16.55 -2.85 -8.42
C PHE A 386 16.09 -1.79 -7.40
N ALA A 387 17.06 -1.05 -6.82
CA ALA A 387 16.79 0.01 -5.85
C ALA A 387 15.90 1.10 -6.44
N ARG A 388 16.20 1.61 -7.64
CA ARG A 388 15.37 2.64 -8.31
C ARG A 388 13.95 2.16 -8.55
N ARG A 389 13.77 0.95 -9.05
CA ARG A 389 12.42 0.38 -9.22
C ARG A 389 11.68 0.18 -7.89
N ALA A 390 12.38 -0.28 -6.85
CA ALA A 390 11.78 -0.41 -5.52
C ALA A 390 11.40 0.95 -4.91
N MET A 391 12.18 2.00 -5.22
CA MET A 391 11.88 3.39 -4.86
C MET A 391 10.79 4.03 -5.72
N GLY A 392 10.42 3.42 -6.86
CA GLY A 392 9.43 3.98 -7.78
C GLY A 392 9.96 5.13 -8.63
N LEU A 393 11.29 5.15 -8.84
CA LEU A 393 12.03 6.16 -9.62
C LEU A 393 12.41 5.64 -11.00
#